data_5b8beb26d38e63021910e7e77fa1729e
#
_entry.id   5b8beb26d38e63021910e7e77fa1729e
#
_cell.length_a   1.000
_cell.length_b   1.000
_cell.length_c   1.000
_cell.angle_alpha   90.00
_cell.angle_beta   90.00
_cell.angle_gamma   90.00
#
_symmetry.space_group_name_H-M   'P 1'
#
loop_
_entity.id
_entity.type
_entity.pdbx_description
1 polymer ?
#
loop_
_entity_poly.entity_id
_entity_poly.type
_entity_poly.pdbx_seq_one_letter_code
_entity_poly.pdbx_strand_id
1 'polypeptide(L)'
;MSYQRWKIPPSVAAETAHAFRRGQHEVFAIWTAAVLGDPQGASADADLLRCVVPDQAPGVAATGVWVHIQGQELQRIQLDNYRRRERSIVQLHTHPGADVRMSQLDRDWEVVRHVGALSIIVPLYGAGGLRLHDGANVYEREADDWRLWSRTEAAERLVLE
;
A
#
# COMPACT_ATOMS: atom_id res chain seq x y z
N MET A 1 -3.37 23.83 4.91
CA MET A 1 -2.35 22.78 5.11
C MET A 1 -2.06 22.10 3.78
N SER A 2 -0.79 22.06 3.40
CA SER A 2 -0.39 21.27 2.24
C SER A 2 -0.40 19.80 2.65
N TYR A 3 -1.08 18.97 1.89
CA TYR A 3 -1.05 17.52 2.05
C TYR A 3 -0.21 16.90 0.94
N GLN A 4 0.38 15.76 1.23
CA GLN A 4 1.20 15.05 0.26
C GLN A 4 0.34 14.49 -0.86
N ARG A 5 0.74 14.73 -2.10
CA ARG A 5 0.21 14.03 -3.27
C ARG A 5 1.28 13.08 -3.79
N TRP A 6 0.84 11.90 -4.18
CA TRP A 6 1.73 10.84 -4.65
C TRP A 6 1.50 10.59 -6.13
N LYS A 7 2.54 10.74 -6.92
CA LYS A 7 2.53 10.38 -8.34
C LYS A 7 2.91 8.92 -8.50
N ILE A 8 2.09 8.17 -9.21
CA ILE A 8 2.24 6.73 -9.40
C ILE A 8 2.71 6.50 -10.84
N PRO A 9 3.99 6.10 -11.04
CA PRO A 9 4.47 5.78 -12.39
C PRO A 9 3.72 4.58 -12.99
N PRO A 10 3.55 4.53 -14.31
CA PRO A 10 2.88 3.39 -14.96
C PRO A 10 3.51 2.05 -14.63
N SER A 11 4.82 1.99 -14.48
CA SER A 11 5.53 0.75 -14.11
C SER A 11 5.13 0.25 -12.72
N VAL A 12 5.02 1.15 -11.74
CA VAL A 12 4.61 0.80 -10.37
C VAL A 12 3.19 0.24 -10.36
N ALA A 13 2.27 0.93 -11.03
CA ALA A 13 0.88 0.47 -11.11
C ALA A 13 0.77 -0.86 -11.85
N ALA A 14 1.49 -1.05 -12.96
CA ALA A 14 1.45 -2.27 -13.76
C ALA A 14 2.03 -3.47 -13.00
N GLU A 15 3.15 -3.30 -12.34
CA GLU A 15 3.77 -4.37 -11.53
C GLU A 15 2.87 -4.81 -10.39
N THR A 16 2.22 -3.86 -9.73
CA THR A 16 1.29 -4.15 -8.64
C THR A 16 0.06 -4.91 -9.15
N ALA A 17 -0.53 -4.44 -10.23
CA ALA A 17 -1.69 -5.10 -10.83
C ALA A 17 -1.34 -6.53 -11.30
N HIS A 18 -0.16 -6.71 -11.87
CA HIS A 18 0.32 -8.03 -12.27
C HIS A 18 0.48 -8.97 -11.06
N ALA A 19 1.09 -8.49 -9.98
CA ALA A 19 1.28 -9.27 -8.77
C ALA A 19 -0.06 -9.70 -8.16
N PHE A 20 -1.06 -8.82 -8.17
CA PHE A 20 -2.37 -9.09 -7.59
C PHE A 20 -3.19 -10.11 -8.39
N ARG A 21 -2.91 -10.27 -9.67
CA ARG A 21 -3.61 -11.23 -10.53
C ARG A 21 -3.10 -12.66 -10.44
N ARG A 22 -2.10 -12.93 -9.59
CA ARG A 22 -1.41 -14.23 -9.55
C ARG A 22 -2.24 -15.38 -9.00
N GLY A 23 -3.40 -15.13 -8.39
CA GLY A 23 -4.17 -16.21 -7.83
C GLY A 23 -5.44 -15.77 -7.15
N GLN A 24 -6.15 -16.76 -6.59
CA GLN A 24 -7.38 -16.57 -5.83
C GLN A 24 -7.05 -16.53 -4.32
N HIS A 25 -6.07 -15.72 -3.95
CA HIS A 25 -5.68 -15.49 -2.55
C HIS A 25 -5.25 -14.04 -2.39
N GLU A 26 -5.23 -13.57 -1.16
CA GLU A 26 -4.75 -12.22 -0.87
C GLU A 26 -3.27 -12.10 -1.20
N VAL A 27 -2.91 -10.99 -1.81
CA VAL A 27 -1.53 -10.64 -2.15
C VAL A 27 -1.22 -9.28 -1.56
N PHE A 28 -0.01 -9.14 -1.04
CA PHE A 28 0.49 -7.92 -0.42
C PHE A 28 1.61 -7.30 -1.27
N ALA A 29 1.61 -5.97 -1.36
CA ALA A 29 2.66 -5.21 -2.03
C ALA A 29 2.97 -3.93 -1.24
N ILE A 30 4.13 -3.37 -1.51
CA ILE A 30 4.60 -2.12 -0.88
C ILE A 30 5.07 -1.18 -1.97
N TRP A 31 4.75 0.10 -1.85
CA TRP A 31 5.33 1.15 -2.68
C TRP A 31 6.29 2.00 -1.87
N THR A 32 7.42 2.32 -2.49
CA THR A 32 8.48 3.10 -1.86
C THR A 32 8.59 4.48 -2.46
N ALA A 33 9.20 5.38 -1.69
CA ALA A 33 9.57 6.72 -2.15
C ALA A 33 10.95 7.08 -1.59
N ALA A 34 11.56 8.11 -2.14
CA ALA A 34 12.84 8.59 -1.66
C ALA A 34 12.75 9.12 -0.23
N VAL A 35 13.78 8.89 0.57
CA VAL A 35 13.94 9.57 1.85
C VAL A 35 14.29 11.01 1.58
N LEU A 36 13.43 11.93 2.03
CA LEU A 36 13.65 13.36 1.87
C LEU A 36 14.59 13.87 2.98
N GLY A 37 15.62 14.59 2.56
CA GLY A 37 16.62 15.10 3.50
C GLY A 37 16.16 16.30 4.34
N ASP A 38 15.14 17.02 3.90
CA ASP A 38 14.61 18.18 4.59
C ASP A 38 13.06 18.20 4.53
N PRO A 39 12.38 17.96 5.67
CA PRO A 39 10.92 18.00 5.71
C PRO A 39 10.33 19.38 5.37
N GLN A 40 11.08 20.46 5.55
CA GLN A 40 10.58 21.81 5.28
C GLN A 40 10.65 22.21 3.80
N GLY A 41 11.47 21.52 3.03
CA GLY A 41 11.58 21.72 1.59
C GLY A 41 10.77 20.73 0.77
N ALA A 42 9.97 19.88 1.42
CA ALA A 42 9.21 18.86 0.74
C ALA A 42 8.18 19.47 -0.21
N SER A 43 8.24 19.09 -1.49
CA SER A 43 7.20 19.40 -2.46
C SER A 43 5.88 18.76 -2.03
N ALA A 44 4.75 19.43 -2.32
CA ALA A 44 3.43 18.83 -2.14
C ALA A 44 3.26 17.59 -3.03
N ASP A 45 4.04 17.47 -4.10
CA ASP A 45 4.05 16.33 -5.01
C ASP A 45 5.33 15.52 -4.83
N ALA A 46 5.20 14.20 -4.69
CA ALA A 46 6.33 13.29 -4.63
C ALA A 46 6.06 12.05 -5.48
N ASP A 47 7.13 11.49 -6.02
CA ASP A 47 7.05 10.30 -6.86
C ASP A 47 7.16 9.03 -6.02
N LEU A 48 6.27 8.08 -6.30
CA LEU A 48 6.49 6.71 -5.88
C LEU A 48 7.50 6.07 -6.85
N LEU A 49 8.45 5.34 -6.31
CA LEU A 49 9.60 4.89 -7.08
C LEU A 49 9.52 3.44 -7.49
N ARG A 50 9.02 2.58 -6.62
CA ARG A 50 9.18 1.15 -6.80
C ARG A 50 8.04 0.39 -6.16
N CYS A 51 7.61 -0.69 -6.82
CA CYS A 51 6.74 -1.71 -6.24
C CYS A 51 7.62 -2.83 -5.68
N VAL A 52 7.41 -3.19 -4.43
CA VAL A 52 8.04 -4.33 -3.77
C VAL A 52 6.96 -5.34 -3.45
N VAL A 53 7.11 -6.55 -3.98
CA VAL A 53 6.23 -7.67 -3.63
C VAL A 53 7.02 -8.58 -2.70
N PRO A 54 6.72 -8.57 -1.39
CA PRO A 54 7.44 -9.41 -0.43
C PRO A 54 7.22 -10.89 -0.72
N ASP A 55 8.19 -11.72 -0.35
CA ASP A 55 7.94 -13.16 -0.22
C ASP A 55 6.86 -13.37 0.83
N GLN A 56 5.83 -14.08 0.46
CA GLN A 56 4.62 -14.20 1.25
C GLN A 56 3.92 -15.52 1.01
N ALA A 57 3.16 -15.95 2.00
CA ALA A 57 2.35 -17.15 1.90
C ALA A 57 0.89 -16.79 2.17
N PRO A 58 -0.06 -17.33 1.38
CA PRO A 58 -1.47 -17.15 1.68
C PRO A 58 -1.82 -17.93 2.95
N GLY A 59 -2.64 -17.32 3.79
CA GLY A 59 -3.20 -17.97 4.97
C GLY A 59 -4.70 -18.12 4.83
N VAL A 60 -5.22 -19.28 5.25
CA VAL A 60 -6.65 -19.53 5.36
C VAL A 60 -6.92 -20.06 6.77
N ALA A 61 -7.80 -19.38 7.49
CA ALA A 61 -8.23 -19.80 8.82
C ALA A 61 -9.75 -19.70 8.92
N ALA A 62 -10.30 -20.20 10.01
CA ALA A 62 -11.72 -20.06 10.33
C ALA A 62 -12.16 -18.58 10.38
N THR A 63 -11.22 -17.66 10.62
CA THR A 63 -11.43 -16.21 10.71
C THR A 63 -11.32 -15.47 9.38
N GLY A 64 -11.01 -16.15 8.27
CA GLY A 64 -10.92 -15.54 6.95
C GLY A 64 -9.61 -15.83 6.22
N VAL A 65 -9.40 -15.10 5.14
CA VAL A 65 -8.21 -15.17 4.29
C VAL A 65 -7.23 -14.08 4.73
N TRP A 66 -5.96 -14.41 4.77
CA TRP A 66 -4.91 -13.45 5.13
C TRP A 66 -3.65 -13.67 4.30
N VAL A 67 -2.69 -12.74 4.42
CA VAL A 67 -1.33 -12.89 3.89
C VAL A 67 -0.35 -12.93 5.06
N HIS A 68 0.60 -13.87 5.01
CA HIS A 68 1.68 -13.94 5.99
C HIS A 68 3.02 -13.55 5.36
N ILE A 69 3.70 -12.60 5.99
CA ILE A 69 5.05 -12.17 5.62
C ILE A 69 5.94 -12.38 6.83
N GLN A 70 7.01 -13.15 6.66
CA GLN A 70 7.93 -13.43 7.75
C GLN A 70 8.74 -12.19 8.15
N GLY A 71 9.10 -12.10 9.44
CA GLY A 71 9.90 -10.97 9.94
C GLY A 71 11.24 -10.82 9.24
N GLN A 72 11.88 -11.91 8.84
CA GLN A 72 13.13 -11.88 8.06
C GLN A 72 12.95 -11.19 6.71
N GLU A 73 11.83 -11.40 6.05
CA GLU A 73 11.52 -10.76 4.78
C GLU A 73 11.30 -9.25 4.96
N LEU A 74 10.58 -8.84 6.00
CA LEU A 74 10.40 -7.43 6.33
C LEU A 74 11.74 -6.76 6.63
N GLN A 75 12.63 -7.44 7.34
CA GLN A 75 13.97 -6.95 7.64
C GLN A 75 14.81 -6.80 6.37
N ARG A 76 14.73 -7.76 5.46
CA ARG A 76 15.41 -7.69 4.15
C ARG A 76 14.94 -6.47 3.36
N ILE A 77 13.64 -6.21 3.34
CA ILE A 77 13.06 -5.05 2.65
C ILE A 77 13.57 -3.75 3.27
N GLN A 78 13.62 -3.66 4.59
CA GLN A 78 14.12 -2.47 5.29
C GLN A 78 15.60 -2.21 4.97
N LEU A 79 16.43 -3.25 4.93
CA LEU A 79 17.84 -3.13 4.58
C LEU A 79 18.03 -2.68 3.14
N ASP A 80 17.26 -3.23 2.22
CA ASP A 80 17.29 -2.83 0.80
C ASP A 80 16.85 -1.38 0.63
N ASN A 81 15.79 -0.99 1.30
CA ASN A 81 15.34 0.41 1.34
C ASN A 81 16.43 1.34 1.86
N TYR A 82 17.10 0.97 2.93
CA TYR A 82 18.19 1.75 3.50
C TYR A 82 19.33 1.97 2.48
N ARG A 83 19.73 0.91 1.79
CA ARG A 83 20.78 0.99 0.77
C ARG A 83 20.38 1.87 -0.41
N ARG A 84 19.10 1.87 -0.76
CA ARG A 84 18.55 2.66 -1.86
C ARG A 84 18.17 4.09 -1.46
N ARG A 85 18.26 4.42 -0.17
CA ARG A 85 17.75 5.66 0.39
C ARG A 85 16.26 5.88 0.09
N GLU A 86 15.53 4.81 0.22
CA GLU A 86 14.07 4.78 0.06
C GLU A 86 13.41 4.44 1.39
N ARG A 87 12.12 4.70 1.48
CA ARG A 87 11.27 4.23 2.58
C ARG A 87 9.96 3.69 2.03
N SER A 88 9.39 2.74 2.74
CA SER A 88 8.06 2.24 2.43
C SER A 88 7.02 3.29 2.83
N ILE A 89 6.15 3.65 1.89
CA ILE A 89 5.11 4.67 2.09
C ILE A 89 3.73 4.06 2.08
N VAL A 90 3.49 3.13 1.15
CA VAL A 90 2.17 2.56 0.91
C VAL A 90 2.26 1.05 1.07
N GLN A 91 1.34 0.50 1.83
CA GLN A 91 1.06 -0.93 1.80
C GLN A 91 -0.24 -1.16 1.04
N LEU A 92 -0.27 -2.20 0.23
CA LEU A 92 -1.44 -2.58 -0.53
C LEU A 92 -1.71 -4.06 -0.34
N HIS A 93 -2.97 -4.44 -0.24
CA HIS A 93 -3.34 -5.85 -0.33
C HIS A 93 -4.72 -6.01 -0.94
N THR A 94 -5.00 -7.23 -1.39
CA THR A 94 -6.28 -7.56 -2.00
C THR A 94 -7.22 -8.20 -0.99
N HIS A 95 -8.50 -7.94 -1.15
CA HIS A 95 -9.58 -8.69 -0.49
C HIS A 95 -10.32 -9.54 -1.53
N PRO A 96 -10.95 -10.65 -1.10
CA PRO A 96 -11.61 -11.57 -2.05
C PRO A 96 -12.87 -11.00 -2.70
N GLY A 97 -13.61 -10.18 -1.97
CA GLY A 97 -14.87 -9.61 -2.43
C GLY A 97 -14.80 -8.11 -2.67
N ALA A 98 -15.98 -7.50 -2.78
CA ALA A 98 -16.10 -6.05 -2.92
C ALA A 98 -15.90 -5.30 -1.60
N ASP A 99 -15.92 -6.00 -0.47
CA ASP A 99 -15.73 -5.40 0.85
C ASP A 99 -14.23 -5.09 1.04
N VAL A 100 -13.92 -3.82 0.99
CA VAL A 100 -12.55 -3.28 1.14
C VAL A 100 -12.36 -2.52 2.45
N ARG A 101 -13.21 -2.79 3.44
CA ARG A 101 -13.03 -2.24 4.77
C ARG A 101 -11.84 -2.89 5.45
N MET A 102 -11.09 -2.08 6.18
CA MET A 102 -9.95 -2.58 6.96
C MET A 102 -10.46 -3.47 8.09
N SER A 103 -10.03 -4.73 8.10
CA SER A 103 -10.38 -5.68 9.14
C SER A 103 -9.54 -5.45 10.41
N GLN A 104 -9.94 -6.08 11.51
CA GLN A 104 -9.12 -6.06 12.73
C GLN A 104 -7.77 -6.73 12.49
N LEU A 105 -7.76 -7.80 11.69
CA LEU A 105 -6.52 -8.49 11.31
C LEU A 105 -5.58 -7.58 10.51
N ASP A 106 -6.13 -6.78 9.59
CA ASP A 106 -5.35 -5.79 8.83
C ASP A 106 -4.72 -4.76 9.77
N ARG A 107 -5.42 -4.33 10.82
CA ARG A 107 -4.92 -3.41 11.82
C ARG A 107 -3.81 -4.03 12.68
N ASP A 108 -3.99 -5.27 13.07
CA ASP A 108 -3.05 -5.98 13.96
C ASP A 108 -1.72 -6.28 13.25
N TRP A 109 -1.74 -6.47 11.93
CA TRP A 109 -0.60 -6.89 11.12
C TRP A 109 -0.14 -5.82 10.13
N GLU A 110 -0.29 -4.56 10.48
CA GLU A 110 0.19 -3.45 9.66
C GLU A 110 1.72 -3.50 9.49
N VAL A 111 2.18 -3.35 8.25
CA VAL A 111 3.61 -3.41 7.90
C VAL A 111 4.20 -2.01 7.83
N VAL A 112 3.49 -1.07 7.21
CA VAL A 112 3.89 0.34 7.10
C VAL A 112 2.98 1.13 8.03
N ARG A 113 3.54 1.74 9.07
CA ARG A 113 2.73 2.30 10.16
C ARG A 113 3.19 3.65 10.71
N HIS A 114 4.09 4.34 10.01
CA HIS A 114 4.41 5.72 10.38
C HIS A 114 3.25 6.65 10.03
N VAL A 115 3.11 7.75 10.75
CA VAL A 115 2.08 8.75 10.44
C VAL A 115 2.26 9.27 9.02
N GLY A 116 1.17 9.29 8.26
CA GLY A 116 1.17 9.63 6.83
C GLY A 116 1.34 8.44 5.89
N ALA A 117 1.65 7.24 6.41
CA ALA A 117 1.65 6.02 5.61
C ALA A 117 0.25 5.73 5.04
N LEU A 118 0.19 5.09 3.89
CA LEU A 118 -1.07 4.73 3.25
C LEU A 118 -1.28 3.21 3.28
N SER A 119 -2.53 2.80 3.43
CA SER A 119 -2.96 1.42 3.26
C SER A 119 -4.08 1.38 2.23
N ILE A 120 -3.86 0.63 1.15
CA ILE A 120 -4.81 0.50 0.05
C ILE A 120 -5.32 -0.93 -0.01
N ILE A 121 -6.64 -1.09 0.05
CA ILE A 121 -7.29 -2.40 -0.02
C ILE A 121 -8.02 -2.50 -1.35
N VAL A 122 -7.61 -3.46 -2.18
CA VAL A 122 -8.08 -3.63 -3.55
C VAL A 122 -9.10 -4.77 -3.59
N PRO A 123 -10.28 -4.57 -4.21
CA PRO A 123 -11.33 -5.58 -4.22
C PRO A 123 -11.08 -6.69 -5.25
N LEU A 124 -11.81 -7.80 -5.07
CA LEU A 124 -11.95 -8.89 -6.05
C LEU A 124 -10.61 -9.52 -6.45
N TYR A 125 -9.70 -9.69 -5.50
CA TYR A 125 -8.34 -10.20 -5.77
C TYR A 125 -7.62 -9.43 -6.88
N GLY A 126 -7.95 -8.16 -7.08
CA GLY A 126 -7.36 -7.33 -8.13
C GLY A 126 -7.83 -7.65 -9.54
N ALA A 127 -8.90 -8.45 -9.71
CA ALA A 127 -9.38 -8.85 -11.02
C ALA A 127 -9.80 -7.68 -11.91
N GLY A 128 -10.31 -6.59 -11.33
CA GLY A 128 -10.67 -5.35 -12.02
C GLY A 128 -9.56 -4.31 -12.07
N GLY A 129 -8.31 -4.65 -11.76
CA GLY A 129 -7.21 -3.71 -11.60
C GLY A 129 -7.16 -3.11 -10.20
N LEU A 130 -6.36 -2.07 -10.00
CA LEU A 130 -6.18 -1.46 -8.67
C LEU A 130 -7.39 -0.66 -8.21
N ARG A 131 -8.10 -0.04 -9.13
CA ARG A 131 -9.32 0.74 -8.86
C ARG A 131 -9.14 1.77 -7.73
N LEU A 132 -8.05 2.51 -7.78
CA LEU A 132 -7.62 3.40 -6.71
C LEU A 132 -8.63 4.51 -6.42
N HIS A 133 -9.42 4.92 -7.41
CA HIS A 133 -10.34 6.05 -7.29
C HIS A 133 -11.81 5.64 -7.24
N ASP A 134 -12.14 4.38 -7.49
CA ASP A 134 -13.54 3.97 -7.67
C ASP A 134 -13.96 2.64 -7.05
N GLY A 135 -13.04 1.90 -6.49
CA GLY A 135 -13.37 0.59 -5.92
C GLY A 135 -12.54 0.23 -4.69
N ALA A 136 -11.25 0.59 -4.67
CA ALA A 136 -10.39 0.38 -3.55
C ALA A 136 -10.68 1.38 -2.43
N ASN A 137 -10.42 1.00 -1.18
CA ASN A 137 -10.34 1.94 -0.07
C ASN A 137 -8.89 2.36 0.15
N VAL A 138 -8.69 3.64 0.41
CA VAL A 138 -7.40 4.22 0.80
C VAL A 138 -7.50 4.74 2.21
N TYR A 139 -6.61 4.29 3.07
CA TYR A 139 -6.50 4.72 4.45
C TYR A 139 -5.17 5.42 4.67
N GLU A 140 -5.18 6.45 5.50
CA GLU A 140 -3.96 7.14 5.93
C GLU A 140 -3.75 6.92 7.42
N ARG A 141 -2.52 6.58 7.80
CA ARG A 141 -2.15 6.37 9.20
C ARG A 141 -2.08 7.70 9.93
N GLU A 142 -2.89 7.83 10.97
CA GLU A 142 -2.82 8.90 11.95
C GLU A 142 -2.11 8.39 13.22
N ALA A 143 -2.04 9.19 14.27
CA ALA A 143 -1.30 8.82 15.46
C ALA A 143 -1.79 7.51 16.10
N ASP A 144 -3.10 7.29 16.14
CA ASP A 144 -3.72 6.17 16.86
C ASP A 144 -4.40 5.14 15.97
N ASP A 145 -4.76 5.49 14.74
CA ASP A 145 -5.52 4.61 13.86
C ASP A 145 -5.38 5.04 12.40
N TRP A 146 -6.08 4.34 11.53
CA TRP A 146 -6.18 4.60 10.11
C TRP A 146 -7.43 5.43 9.81
N ARG A 147 -7.29 6.46 8.98
CA ARG A 147 -8.41 7.30 8.52
C ARG A 147 -8.74 6.96 7.08
N LEU A 148 -9.99 6.64 6.81
CA LEU A 148 -10.46 6.39 5.43
C LEU A 148 -10.53 7.70 4.65
N TRP A 149 -9.91 7.72 3.47
CA TRP A 149 -10.05 8.82 2.52
C TRP A 149 -11.40 8.75 1.79
N SER A 150 -11.95 9.91 1.46
CA SER A 150 -13.04 10.00 0.48
C SER A 150 -12.51 9.65 -0.91
N ARG A 151 -13.40 9.34 -1.82
CA ARG A 151 -13.02 9.11 -3.23
C ARG A 151 -12.42 10.36 -3.88
N THR A 152 -12.94 11.54 -3.52
CA THR A 152 -12.39 12.81 -3.97
C THR A 152 -10.94 12.99 -3.51
N GLU A 153 -10.68 12.74 -2.24
CA GLU A 153 -9.32 12.81 -1.69
C GLU A 153 -8.38 11.82 -2.38
N ALA A 154 -8.82 10.60 -2.62
CA ALA A 154 -8.02 9.61 -3.33
C ALA A 154 -7.69 10.05 -4.76
N ALA A 155 -8.67 10.61 -5.48
CA ALA A 155 -8.46 11.11 -6.84
C ALA A 155 -7.50 12.30 -6.90
N GLU A 156 -7.52 13.14 -5.88
CA GLU A 156 -6.64 14.33 -5.82
C GLU A 156 -5.23 13.98 -5.36
N ARG A 157 -5.05 13.02 -4.49
CA ARG A 157 -3.78 12.74 -3.81
C ARG A 157 -3.04 11.52 -4.35
N LEU A 158 -3.68 10.63 -5.10
CA LEU A 158 -3.06 9.51 -5.81
C LEU A 158 -3.18 9.77 -7.31
N VAL A 159 -2.10 10.24 -7.92
CA VAL A 159 -2.10 10.67 -9.32
C VAL A 159 -1.44 9.59 -10.17
N LEU A 160 -2.24 8.96 -11.04
CA LEU A 160 -1.73 8.00 -12.03
C LEU A 160 -1.10 8.79 -13.20
N GLU A 161 0.14 8.46 -13.51
CA GLU A 161 0.86 9.05 -14.64
C GLU A 161 0.66 8.29 -15.95
#